data_f931e9b467577667834f8173af793010
#
_entry.id   f931e9b467577667834f8173af793010
#
_cell.length_a   1.000
_cell.length_b   1.000
_cell.length_c   1.000
_cell.angle_alpha   90.00
_cell.angle_beta   90.00
_cell.angle_gamma   90.00
#
_symmetry.space_group_name_H-M   'P 1'
#
loop_
_entity.id
_entity.type
_entity.pdbx_description
1 polymer ?
#
loop_
_entity_poly.entity_id
_entity_poly.type
_entity_poly.pdbx_seq_one_letter_code
_entity_poly.pdbx_strand_id
1 'polypeptide(L)'
;TGNVNILQTCIQKLPSQAGRIVVLGFSTVEFPIRQVDIMSKELEIIGTRLNNHRFPEVISWFKDKKVDPKSIVTNTFHFTEADKAFKYNDENPDKVLKIVLTF
;
A
#
# COMPACT_ATOMS: atom_id res chain seq x y z
N THR A 1 1.59 1.85 -3.13
CA THR A 1 2.40 2.97 -3.58
C THR A 1 1.52 4.08 -4.14
N GLY A 2 1.89 5.34 -3.88
CA GLY A 2 1.25 6.53 -4.46
C GLY A 2 1.88 6.95 -5.80
N ASN A 3 2.75 6.14 -6.38
CA ASN A 3 3.41 6.46 -7.65
C ASN A 3 2.46 6.24 -8.82
N VAL A 4 2.09 7.33 -9.49
CA VAL A 4 1.13 7.33 -10.60
C VAL A 4 1.66 6.58 -11.83
N ASN A 5 2.97 6.56 -12.06
CA ASN A 5 3.57 5.84 -13.18
C ASN A 5 3.38 4.32 -13.04
N ILE A 6 3.36 3.82 -11.81
CA ILE A 6 3.08 2.40 -11.55
C ILE A 6 1.62 2.09 -11.90
N LEU A 7 0.68 2.93 -11.46
CA LEU A 7 -0.73 2.73 -11.78
C LEU A 7 -0.98 2.80 -13.30
N GLN A 8 -0.37 3.77 -13.99
CA GLN A 8 -0.43 3.86 -15.45
C GLN A 8 0.11 2.59 -16.12
N THR A 9 1.26 2.10 -15.69
CA THR A 9 1.85 0.87 -16.21
C THR A 9 0.95 -0.34 -15.92
N CYS A 10 0.35 -0.40 -14.74
CA CYS A 10 -0.62 -1.43 -14.41
C CYS A 10 -1.79 -1.44 -15.39
N ILE A 11 -2.39 -0.29 -15.68
CA ILE A 11 -3.53 -0.20 -16.62
C ILE A 11 -3.11 -0.59 -18.04
N GLN A 12 -1.98 -0.09 -18.50
CA GLN A 12 -1.56 -0.24 -19.90
C GLN A 12 -0.97 -1.60 -20.23
N LYS A 13 -0.22 -2.21 -19.31
CA LYS A 13 0.67 -3.33 -19.65
C LYS A 13 0.40 -4.63 -18.91
N LEU A 14 -0.01 -4.58 -17.64
CA LEU A 14 0.01 -5.77 -16.80
C LEU A 14 -1.25 -6.66 -16.87
N PRO A 15 -2.49 -6.14 -16.92
CA PRO A 15 -3.64 -7.00 -16.81
C PRO A 15 -3.89 -7.83 -18.07
N SER A 16 -4.29 -9.07 -17.86
CA SER A 16 -4.96 -9.88 -18.86
C SER A 16 -6.36 -9.33 -19.16
N GLN A 17 -7.03 -9.89 -20.16
CA GLN A 17 -8.44 -9.59 -20.43
C GLN A 17 -9.30 -9.90 -19.19
N ALA A 18 -10.33 -9.09 -18.97
CA ALA A 18 -11.21 -9.10 -17.79
C ALA A 18 -10.43 -8.97 -16.45
N GLY A 19 -9.28 -8.30 -16.49
CA GLY A 19 -8.42 -8.14 -15.32
C GLY A 19 -8.97 -7.13 -14.33
N ARG A 20 -8.62 -7.31 -13.05
CA ARG A 20 -9.02 -6.41 -11.98
C ARG A 20 -7.81 -5.70 -11.38
N ILE A 21 -7.89 -4.37 -11.29
CA ILE A 21 -6.88 -3.52 -10.64
C ILE A 21 -7.50 -2.93 -9.38
N VAL A 22 -6.88 -3.20 -8.24
CA VAL A 22 -7.29 -2.62 -6.95
C VAL A 22 -6.32 -1.52 -6.56
N VAL A 23 -6.82 -0.28 -6.48
CA VAL A 23 -6.02 0.91 -6.18
C VAL A 23 -6.05 1.18 -4.68
N LEU A 24 -4.90 0.98 -4.02
CA LEU A 24 -4.70 1.27 -2.60
C LEU A 24 -3.84 2.54 -2.40
N GLY A 25 -3.06 2.93 -3.41
CA GLY A 25 -2.21 4.12 -3.35
C GLY A 25 -3.04 5.40 -3.34
N PHE A 26 -2.50 6.43 -2.70
CA PHE A 26 -3.11 7.75 -2.62
C PHE A 26 -2.17 8.78 -3.25
N SER A 27 -2.63 9.47 -4.28
CA SER A 27 -1.91 10.56 -4.94
C SER A 27 -2.90 11.57 -5.51
N THR A 28 -2.53 12.84 -5.48
CA THR A 28 -3.26 13.94 -6.12
C THR A 28 -2.66 14.30 -7.48
N VAL A 29 -1.60 13.62 -7.89
CA VAL A 29 -0.94 13.86 -9.17
C VAL A 29 -1.78 13.28 -10.30
N GLU A 30 -2.08 14.09 -11.31
CA GLU A 30 -2.79 13.67 -12.51
C GLU A 30 -1.87 12.86 -13.43
N PHE A 31 -2.45 11.87 -14.12
CA PHE A 31 -1.76 11.12 -15.16
C PHE A 31 -2.74 10.72 -16.26
N PRO A 32 -2.28 10.67 -17.54
CA PRO A 32 -3.14 10.34 -18.65
C PRO A 32 -3.43 8.85 -18.74
N ILE A 33 -4.71 8.50 -18.95
CA ILE A 33 -5.17 7.15 -19.28
C ILE A 33 -5.95 7.24 -20.58
N ARG A 34 -5.66 6.37 -21.53
CA ARG A 34 -6.46 6.26 -22.74
C ARG A 34 -7.65 5.33 -22.47
N GLN A 35 -8.82 5.72 -22.90
CA GLN A 35 -10.04 4.90 -22.74
C GLN A 35 -9.86 3.48 -23.32
N VAL A 36 -9.14 3.36 -24.44
CA VAL A 36 -8.88 2.07 -25.09
C VAL A 36 -8.08 1.11 -24.20
N ASP A 37 -7.21 1.62 -23.31
CA ASP A 37 -6.43 0.78 -22.40
C ASP A 37 -7.31 0.04 -21.36
N ILE A 38 -8.47 0.58 -21.06
CA ILE A 38 -9.46 -0.01 -20.17
C ILE A 38 -10.42 -0.90 -20.96
N MET A 39 -11.02 -0.33 -22.02
CA MET A 39 -12.09 -0.96 -22.77
C MET A 39 -11.63 -2.22 -23.53
N SER A 40 -10.46 -2.18 -24.17
CA SER A 40 -9.97 -3.32 -24.98
C SER A 40 -9.66 -4.58 -24.17
N LYS A 41 -9.49 -4.42 -22.87
CA LYS A 41 -9.21 -5.51 -21.93
C LYS A 41 -10.35 -5.78 -20.95
N GLU A 42 -11.46 -5.05 -21.06
CA GLU A 42 -12.61 -5.17 -20.14
C GLU A 42 -12.18 -5.04 -18.66
N LEU A 43 -11.32 -4.05 -18.35
CA LEU A 43 -10.74 -3.92 -17.02
C LEU A 43 -11.74 -3.39 -15.99
N GLU A 44 -11.72 -3.99 -14.81
CA GLU A 44 -12.29 -3.41 -13.59
C GLU A 44 -11.23 -2.63 -12.83
N ILE A 45 -11.49 -1.36 -12.55
CA ILE A 45 -10.62 -0.51 -11.71
C ILE A 45 -11.38 -0.12 -10.46
N ILE A 46 -10.93 -0.61 -9.30
CA ILE A 46 -11.61 -0.49 -8.02
C ILE A 46 -10.75 0.31 -7.06
N GLY A 47 -11.29 1.42 -6.56
CA GLY A 47 -10.66 2.16 -5.46
C GLY A 47 -10.94 1.49 -4.12
N THR A 48 -9.96 1.52 -3.22
CA THR A 48 -10.14 1.13 -1.83
C THR A 48 -9.82 2.30 -0.91
N ARG A 49 -10.53 2.40 0.20
CA ARG A 49 -10.25 3.40 1.21
C ARG A 49 -10.54 2.89 2.59
N LEU A 50 -9.61 3.18 3.52
CA LEU A 50 -9.71 2.80 4.93
C LEU A 50 -9.83 1.29 5.12
N ASN A 51 -10.36 0.87 6.25
CA ASN A 51 -10.34 -0.53 6.67
C ASN A 51 -11.68 -1.27 6.46
N ASN A 52 -12.75 -0.56 6.08
CA ASN A 52 -14.08 -1.14 5.87
C ASN A 52 -14.51 -2.12 6.99
N HIS A 53 -14.34 -1.72 8.26
CA HIS A 53 -14.66 -2.51 9.45
C HIS A 53 -13.89 -3.85 9.60
N ARG A 54 -12.71 -3.99 8.96
CA ARG A 54 -11.91 -5.23 8.99
C ARG A 54 -11.02 -5.39 10.22
N PHE A 55 -10.94 -4.42 11.11
CA PHE A 55 -10.13 -4.54 12.32
C PHE A 55 -10.45 -5.78 13.17
N PRO A 56 -11.71 -6.14 13.44
CA PRO A 56 -12.01 -7.35 14.22
C PRO A 56 -11.45 -8.62 13.59
N GLU A 57 -11.55 -8.74 12.27
CA GLU A 57 -11.02 -9.87 11.51
C GLU A 57 -9.49 -9.95 11.61
N VAL A 58 -8.79 -8.83 11.41
CA VAL A 58 -7.33 -8.77 11.51
C VAL A 58 -6.86 -9.08 12.93
N ILE A 59 -7.56 -8.59 13.95
CA ILE A 59 -7.26 -8.92 15.35
C ILE A 59 -7.43 -10.42 15.62
N SER A 60 -8.45 -11.08 15.03
CA SER A 60 -8.61 -12.52 15.16
C SER A 60 -7.44 -13.28 14.53
N TRP A 61 -6.94 -12.84 13.38
CA TRP A 61 -5.77 -13.44 12.75
C TRP A 61 -4.52 -13.37 13.61
N PHE A 62 -4.32 -12.26 14.33
CA PHE A 62 -3.22 -12.13 15.30
C PHE A 62 -3.38 -13.08 16.49
N LYS A 63 -4.60 -13.17 17.06
CA LYS A 63 -4.89 -14.11 18.15
C LYS A 63 -4.70 -15.56 17.74
N ASP A 64 -5.15 -15.91 16.53
CA ASP A 64 -5.04 -17.25 15.97
C ASP A 64 -3.64 -17.57 15.43
N LYS A 65 -2.68 -16.63 15.55
CA LYS A 65 -1.31 -16.74 15.03
C LYS A 65 -1.23 -17.04 13.52
N LYS A 66 -2.27 -16.66 12.78
CA LYS A 66 -2.28 -16.75 11.30
C LYS A 66 -1.35 -15.74 10.65
N VAL A 67 -1.12 -14.61 11.33
CA VAL A 67 -0.21 -13.54 10.91
C VAL A 67 0.60 -13.11 12.12
N ASP A 68 1.90 -12.97 11.96
CA ASP A 68 2.77 -12.36 12.97
C ASP A 68 2.97 -10.87 12.66
N PRO A 69 2.37 -9.96 13.45
CA PRO A 69 2.54 -8.52 13.22
C PRO A 69 3.98 -8.04 13.43
N LYS A 70 4.80 -8.78 14.18
CA LYS A 70 6.21 -8.43 14.41
C LYS A 70 7.05 -8.58 13.15
N SER A 71 6.65 -9.46 12.24
CA SER A 71 7.39 -9.71 10.99
C SER A 71 7.47 -8.49 10.06
N ILE A 72 6.56 -7.53 10.20
CA ILE A 72 6.56 -6.30 9.41
C ILE A 72 7.25 -5.12 10.12
N VAL A 73 7.57 -5.24 11.42
CA VAL A 73 8.28 -4.19 12.15
C VAL A 73 9.77 -4.30 11.84
N THR A 74 10.26 -3.37 11.06
CA THR A 74 11.68 -3.33 10.65
C THR A 74 12.55 -2.58 11.63
N ASN A 75 12.02 -1.56 12.28
CA ASN A 75 12.76 -0.69 13.18
C ASN A 75 11.91 -0.25 14.36
N THR A 76 12.57 -0.06 15.50
CA THR A 76 11.94 0.45 16.71
C THR A 76 12.78 1.60 17.25
N PHE A 77 12.14 2.71 17.62
CA PHE A 77 12.75 3.86 18.26
C PHE A 77 12.01 4.19 19.54
N HIS A 78 12.70 4.80 20.50
CA HIS A 78 12.01 5.41 21.64
C HIS A 78 11.26 6.66 21.18
N PHE A 79 10.10 6.97 21.76
CA PHE A 79 9.27 8.11 21.31
C PHE A 79 10.01 9.45 21.33
N THR A 80 10.97 9.64 22.26
CA THR A 80 11.82 10.83 22.32
C THR A 80 12.73 11.00 21.10
N GLU A 81 12.85 9.97 20.27
CA GLU A 81 13.67 9.96 19.04
C GLU A 81 12.78 9.93 17.78
N ALA A 82 11.54 10.41 17.89
CA ALA A 82 10.59 10.40 16.77
C ALA A 82 11.13 11.12 15.52
N ASP A 83 11.85 12.23 15.70
CA ASP A 83 12.51 12.97 14.63
C ASP A 83 13.54 12.13 13.86
N LYS A 84 14.33 11.32 14.58
CA LYS A 84 15.27 10.38 13.97
C LYS A 84 14.56 9.26 13.23
N ALA A 85 13.43 8.78 13.78
CA ALA A 85 12.62 7.75 13.16
C ALA A 85 12.04 8.19 11.80
N PHE A 86 11.51 9.42 11.74
CA PHE A 86 11.03 10.00 10.49
C PHE A 86 12.16 10.19 9.48
N LYS A 87 13.28 10.78 9.91
CA LYS A 87 14.45 10.95 9.04
C LYS A 87 14.95 9.61 8.49
N TYR A 88 15.05 8.60 9.34
CA TYR A 88 15.47 7.26 8.93
C TYR A 88 14.54 6.65 7.89
N ASN A 89 13.20 6.82 8.06
CA ASN A 89 12.20 6.36 7.10
C ASN A 89 12.40 7.01 5.72
N ASP A 90 12.63 8.32 5.69
CA ASP A 90 12.77 9.08 4.45
C ASP A 90 14.07 8.75 3.72
N GLU A 91 15.16 8.49 4.47
CA GLU A 91 16.46 8.14 3.93
C GLU A 91 16.59 6.66 3.51
N ASN A 92 15.71 5.78 4.00
CA ASN A 92 15.81 4.34 3.79
C ASN A 92 14.50 3.69 3.32
N PRO A 93 13.83 4.20 2.27
CA PRO A 93 12.51 3.71 1.85
C PRO A 93 12.50 2.22 1.47
N ASP A 94 13.63 1.70 1.00
CA ASP A 94 13.74 0.29 0.58
C ASP A 94 13.98 -0.69 1.74
N LYS A 95 14.31 -0.16 2.93
CA LYS A 95 14.63 -0.97 4.13
C LYS A 95 13.53 -0.92 5.18
N VAL A 96 12.61 0.03 5.07
CA VAL A 96 11.57 0.27 6.07
C VAL A 96 10.21 -0.21 5.58
N LEU A 97 9.64 -1.17 6.29
CA LEU A 97 8.23 -1.55 6.14
C LEU A 97 7.36 -0.86 7.20
N LYS A 98 7.79 -0.94 8.45
CA LYS A 98 7.08 -0.34 9.57
C LYS A 98 8.06 0.06 10.67
N ILE A 99 7.98 1.30 11.08
CA ILE A 99 8.65 1.81 12.28
C ILE A 99 7.65 1.86 13.43
N VAL A 100 8.06 1.42 14.59
CA VAL A 100 7.28 1.50 15.84
C VAL A 100 8.00 2.39 16.83
N LEU A 101 7.26 3.30 17.46
CA LEU A 101 7.75 4.08 18.59
C LEU A 101 7.34 3.40 19.90
N THR A 102 8.28 3.26 20.83
CA THR A 102 8.04 2.70 22.17
C THR A 102 8.08 3.80 23.23
N PHE A 103 7.39 3.60 24.33
CA PHE A 103 7.33 4.49 25.49
C PHE A 103 8.10 3.90 26.65
#